data_b5a065c37a2e5e7f432c542239342d7d
#
_entry.id   b5a065c37a2e5e7f432c542239342d7d
#
_cell.length_a   1.000
_cell.length_b   1.000
_cell.length_c   1.000
_cell.angle_alpha   90.00
_cell.angle_beta   90.00
_cell.angle_gamma   90.00
#
_symmetry.space_group_name_H-M   'P 1'
#
loop_
_entity.id
_entity.type
_entity.pdbx_description
1 polymer ?
#
loop_
_entity_poly.entity_id
_entity_poly.type
_entity_poly.pdbx_seq_one_letter_code
_entity_poly.pdbx_strand_id
1 'polypeptide(L)'
;MKITYNSTNYYLIPCNDGFLLIDAGWNGLLRVFLEKLHSIGIAPVQIKYILLTHHHHDHAAIVQELRKMTEAKLIVHKEQLPYLKAGFTDYKKLKQYNKLLWIIDRISRPFIKYQ
;
A
#
# COMPACT_ATOMS: atom_id res chain seq x y z
N MET A 1 -13.93 -8.01 -3.99
CA MET A 1 -12.94 -8.97 -4.56
C MET A 1 -11.63 -8.89 -3.79
N LYS A 2 -10.96 -10.00 -3.67
CA LYS A 2 -9.67 -10.10 -2.96
C LYS A 2 -8.55 -10.30 -3.96
N ILE A 3 -7.49 -9.50 -3.84
CA ILE A 3 -6.24 -9.68 -4.56
C ILE A 3 -5.18 -10.10 -3.55
N THR A 4 -4.49 -11.21 -3.82
CA THR A 4 -3.42 -11.70 -2.93
C THR A 4 -2.14 -11.84 -3.73
N TYR A 5 -1.05 -11.26 -3.22
CA TYR A 5 0.30 -11.56 -3.64
C TYR A 5 1.27 -11.32 -2.48
N ASN A 6 2.33 -12.08 -2.44
CA ASN A 6 3.17 -12.21 -1.24
C ASN A 6 2.32 -12.60 -0.01
N SER A 7 2.59 -12.00 1.13
CA SER A 7 1.93 -12.28 2.42
C SER A 7 0.73 -11.37 2.72
N THR A 8 0.41 -10.43 1.82
CA THR A 8 -0.61 -9.40 2.09
C THR A 8 -1.82 -9.56 1.17
N ASN A 9 -3.00 -9.32 1.71
CA ASN A 9 -4.26 -9.31 0.99
C ASN A 9 -4.71 -7.87 0.76
N TYR A 10 -5.24 -7.63 -0.43
CA TYR A 10 -5.83 -6.36 -0.85
C TYR A 10 -7.27 -6.60 -1.25
N TYR A 11 -8.14 -5.66 -0.97
CA TYR A 11 -9.56 -5.84 -1.22
C TYR A 11 -10.11 -4.73 -2.11
N LEU A 12 -10.85 -5.12 -3.14
CA LEU A 12 -11.61 -4.21 -3.99
C LEU A 12 -13.09 -4.31 -3.63
N ILE A 13 -13.67 -3.21 -3.22
CA ILE A 13 -15.07 -3.09 -2.84
C ILE A 13 -15.77 -2.22 -3.88
N PRO A 14 -16.81 -2.73 -4.56
CA PRO A 14 -17.59 -1.93 -5.49
C PRO A 14 -18.23 -0.71 -4.81
N CYS A 15 -18.18 0.43 -5.48
CA CYS A 15 -18.86 1.67 -5.11
C CYS A 15 -19.71 2.14 -6.29
N ASN A 16 -20.54 3.18 -6.08
CA ASN A 16 -21.41 3.69 -7.13
C ASN A 16 -20.66 4.18 -8.38
N ASP A 17 -19.46 4.72 -8.21
CA ASP A 17 -18.63 5.34 -9.24
C ASP A 17 -17.36 4.54 -9.60
N GLY A 18 -17.21 3.33 -9.06
CA GLY A 18 -16.05 2.48 -9.32
C GLY A 18 -15.71 1.56 -8.16
N PHE A 19 -14.46 1.62 -7.67
CA PHE A 19 -13.99 0.74 -6.60
C PHE A 19 -13.26 1.51 -5.49
N LEU A 20 -13.46 1.04 -4.27
CA LEU A 20 -12.58 1.32 -3.13
C LEU A 20 -11.53 0.19 -3.05
N LEU A 21 -10.26 0.56 -3.11
CA LEU A 21 -9.15 -0.35 -2.82
C LEU A 21 -8.76 -0.22 -1.35
N ILE A 22 -8.67 -1.34 -0.64
CA ILE A 22 -8.12 -1.41 0.71
C ILE A 22 -6.70 -1.95 0.63
N ASP A 23 -5.76 -1.12 1.04
CA ASP A 23 -4.30 -1.31 0.96
C ASP A 23 -3.75 -1.39 -0.48
N ALA A 24 -2.48 -1.04 -0.67
CA ALA A 24 -1.90 -0.79 -1.99
C ALA A 24 -0.52 -1.44 -2.22
N GLY A 25 -0.15 -2.39 -1.38
CA GLY A 25 0.90 -3.36 -1.68
C GLY A 25 2.36 -2.93 -1.51
N TRP A 26 3.22 -3.87 -1.85
CA TRP A 26 4.66 -3.82 -1.69
C TRP A 26 5.37 -2.93 -2.70
N ASN A 27 6.50 -2.37 -2.29
CA ASN A 27 7.38 -1.63 -3.17
C ASN A 27 7.85 -2.48 -4.37
N GLY A 28 7.88 -1.89 -5.56
CA GLY A 28 8.31 -2.55 -6.80
C GLY A 28 7.30 -3.56 -7.38
N LEU A 29 6.12 -3.74 -6.78
CA LEU A 29 5.12 -4.70 -7.24
C LEU A 29 3.91 -4.06 -7.95
N LEU A 30 4.02 -2.80 -8.36
CA LEU A 30 2.96 -2.12 -9.09
C LEU A 30 2.54 -2.91 -10.35
N ARG A 31 3.50 -3.40 -11.12
CA ARG A 31 3.21 -4.20 -12.33
C ARG A 31 2.39 -5.45 -12.00
N VAL A 32 2.79 -6.19 -10.97
CA VAL A 32 2.06 -7.40 -10.54
C VAL A 32 0.64 -7.05 -10.11
N PHE A 33 0.45 -5.94 -9.40
CA PHE A 33 -0.86 -5.46 -9.01
C PHE A 33 -1.72 -5.13 -10.24
N LEU A 34 -1.17 -4.42 -11.21
CA LEU A 34 -1.89 -4.07 -12.45
C LEU A 34 -2.26 -5.29 -13.30
N GLU A 35 -1.35 -6.27 -13.40
CA GLU A 35 -1.62 -7.55 -14.08
C GLU A 35 -2.79 -8.30 -13.41
N LYS A 36 -2.85 -8.28 -12.08
CA LYS A 36 -3.97 -8.88 -11.34
C LYS A 36 -5.28 -8.13 -11.52
N LEU A 37 -5.26 -6.79 -11.52
CA LEU A 37 -6.45 -5.99 -11.87
C LEU A 37 -6.97 -6.35 -13.27
N HIS A 38 -6.07 -6.39 -14.24
CA HIS A 38 -6.42 -6.74 -15.62
C HIS A 38 -7.02 -8.15 -15.71
N SER A 39 -6.47 -9.13 -14.98
CA SER A 39 -6.96 -10.51 -14.98
C SER A 39 -8.40 -10.66 -14.46
N ILE A 40 -8.87 -9.72 -13.65
CA ILE A 40 -10.25 -9.68 -13.13
C ILE A 40 -11.12 -8.64 -13.85
N GLY A 41 -10.64 -8.09 -14.97
CA GLY A 41 -11.39 -7.17 -15.83
C GLY A 41 -11.57 -5.75 -15.28
N ILE A 42 -10.70 -5.31 -14.35
CA ILE A 42 -10.77 -3.98 -13.77
C ILE A 42 -9.63 -3.12 -14.31
N ALA A 43 -9.98 -1.96 -14.89
CA ALA A 43 -9.00 -0.96 -15.27
C ALA A 43 -8.59 -0.10 -14.05
N PRO A 44 -7.32 0.30 -13.93
CA PRO A 44 -6.85 1.13 -12.79
C PRO A 44 -7.69 2.38 -12.57
N VAL A 45 -8.11 3.07 -13.62
CA VAL A 45 -8.94 4.29 -13.57
C VAL A 45 -10.30 4.09 -12.88
N GLN A 46 -10.75 2.85 -12.72
CA GLN A 46 -11.97 2.52 -11.99
C GLN A 46 -11.76 2.53 -10.46
N ILE A 47 -10.53 2.56 -9.97
CA ILE A 47 -10.24 2.75 -8.54
C ILE A 47 -10.43 4.24 -8.23
N LYS A 48 -11.45 4.58 -7.44
CA LYS A 48 -11.80 5.95 -7.08
C LYS A 48 -11.32 6.33 -5.67
N TYR A 49 -11.15 5.34 -4.83
CA TYR A 49 -10.72 5.53 -3.44
C TYR A 49 -9.67 4.49 -3.08
N ILE A 50 -8.67 4.90 -2.30
CA ILE A 50 -7.68 4.01 -1.69
C ILE A 50 -7.73 4.25 -0.18
N LEU A 51 -8.08 3.22 0.58
CA LEU A 51 -8.05 3.24 2.04
C LEU A 51 -6.82 2.48 2.53
N LEU A 52 -5.96 3.12 3.30
CA LEU A 52 -4.84 2.47 3.95
C LEU A 52 -5.20 2.15 5.40
N THR A 53 -5.06 0.88 5.75
CA THR A 53 -5.23 0.43 7.13
C THR A 53 -4.11 0.97 8.01
N HIS A 54 -2.89 1.02 7.48
CA HIS A 54 -1.71 1.58 8.14
C HIS A 54 -0.59 1.89 7.14
N HIS A 55 0.50 2.50 7.62
CA HIS A 55 1.58 3.04 6.77
C HIS A 55 2.68 2.04 6.38
N HIS A 56 2.62 0.79 6.81
CA HIS A 56 3.67 -0.19 6.52
C HIS A 56 3.84 -0.43 5.01
N HIS A 57 5.06 -0.76 4.59
CA HIS A 57 5.43 -0.85 3.18
C HIS A 57 4.70 -1.95 2.40
N ASP A 58 4.26 -3.01 3.06
CA ASP A 58 3.45 -4.07 2.46
C ASP A 58 1.99 -3.67 2.22
N HIS A 59 1.58 -2.50 2.72
CA HIS A 59 0.23 -1.95 2.55
C HIS A 59 0.20 -0.62 1.80
N ALA A 60 1.27 0.18 1.85
CA ALA A 60 1.26 1.56 1.38
C ALA A 60 2.31 1.90 0.29
N ALA A 61 3.21 0.98 -0.04
CA ALA A 61 4.40 1.32 -0.82
C ALA A 61 4.11 1.81 -2.24
N ILE A 62 3.10 1.26 -2.92
CA ILE A 62 2.75 1.68 -4.30
C ILE A 62 1.62 2.71 -4.36
N VAL A 63 1.18 3.24 -3.22
CA VAL A 63 0.01 4.15 -3.18
C VAL A 63 0.21 5.42 -4.01
N GLN A 64 1.41 5.98 -4.02
CA GLN A 64 1.70 7.21 -4.77
C GLN A 64 1.66 6.98 -6.29
N GLU A 65 2.28 5.90 -6.76
CA GLU A 65 2.23 5.53 -8.18
C GLU A 65 0.80 5.23 -8.63
N LEU A 66 0.07 4.47 -7.80
CA LEU A 66 -1.31 4.14 -8.09
C LEU A 66 -2.19 5.39 -8.18
N ARG A 67 -2.03 6.34 -7.27
CA ARG A 67 -2.78 7.60 -7.29
C ARG A 67 -2.50 8.44 -8.54
N LYS A 68 -1.26 8.46 -9.03
CA LYS A 68 -0.94 9.16 -10.30
C LYS A 68 -1.67 8.56 -11.49
N MET A 69 -1.91 7.25 -11.47
CA MET A 69 -2.60 6.54 -12.56
C MET A 69 -4.11 6.57 -12.45
N THR A 70 -4.63 6.62 -11.23
CA THR A 70 -6.07 6.45 -10.94
C THR A 70 -6.77 7.75 -10.58
N GLU A 71 -6.02 8.78 -10.15
CA GLU A 71 -6.54 10.00 -9.51
C GLU A 71 -7.38 9.71 -8.25
N ALA A 72 -7.19 8.53 -7.66
CA ALA A 72 -7.96 8.07 -6.51
C ALA A 72 -7.75 8.95 -5.28
N LYS A 73 -8.82 9.17 -4.54
CA LYS A 73 -8.78 9.85 -3.24
C LYS A 73 -8.21 8.92 -2.18
N LEU A 74 -7.20 9.39 -1.44
CA LEU A 74 -6.59 8.64 -0.36
C LEU A 74 -7.36 8.85 0.95
N ILE A 75 -7.72 7.75 1.58
CA ILE A 75 -8.37 7.70 2.89
C ILE A 75 -7.37 7.05 3.86
N VAL A 76 -6.99 7.77 4.89
CA VAL A 76 -6.01 7.32 5.88
C VAL A 76 -6.27 7.97 7.23
N HIS A 77 -6.01 7.27 8.32
CA HIS A 77 -6.10 7.85 9.63
C HIS A 77 -5.06 8.97 9.81
N LYS A 78 -5.46 10.09 10.41
CA LYS A 78 -4.60 11.29 10.53
C LYS A 78 -3.23 11.01 11.15
N GLU A 79 -3.15 10.08 12.09
CA GLU A 79 -1.90 9.70 12.76
C GLU A 79 -0.92 8.94 11.84
N GLN A 80 -1.38 8.42 10.70
CA GLN A 80 -0.53 7.75 9.72
C GLN A 80 0.13 8.73 8.74
N LEU A 81 -0.40 9.94 8.60
CA LEU A 81 0.07 10.95 7.64
C LEU A 81 1.56 11.28 7.75
N PRO A 82 2.15 11.48 8.94
CA PRO A 82 3.58 11.79 9.07
C PRO A 82 4.47 10.69 8.50
N TYR A 83 4.10 9.43 8.71
CA TYR A 83 4.85 8.26 8.22
C TYR A 83 4.74 8.11 6.71
N LEU A 84 3.55 8.30 6.15
CA LEU A 84 3.34 8.28 4.70
C LEU A 84 4.12 9.40 4.01
N LYS A 85 4.13 10.61 4.58
CA LYS A 85 4.92 11.74 4.06
C LYS A 85 6.43 11.50 4.16
N ALA A 86 6.88 10.83 5.22
CA ALA A 86 8.29 10.45 5.39
C ALA A 86 8.73 9.35 4.41
N GLY A 87 7.78 8.58 3.84
CA GLY A 87 8.03 7.57 2.83
C GLY A 87 8.75 6.32 3.35
N PHE A 88 8.62 5.99 4.64
CA PHE A 88 9.19 4.78 5.22
C PHE A 88 8.32 4.25 6.37
N THR A 89 8.49 2.97 6.67
CA THR A 89 7.86 2.32 7.82
C THR A 89 8.66 2.60 9.10
N ASP A 90 7.99 3.09 10.15
CA ASP A 90 8.64 3.29 11.45
C ASP A 90 8.40 2.08 12.36
N TYR A 91 9.43 1.25 12.52
CA TYR A 91 9.43 0.10 13.42
C TYR A 91 10.04 0.41 14.81
N LYS A 92 10.26 1.66 15.17
CA LYS A 92 10.85 1.99 16.50
C LYS A 92 10.06 1.39 17.65
N LYS A 93 8.73 1.38 17.54
CA LYS A 93 7.86 0.75 18.53
C LYS A 93 7.96 -0.78 18.56
N LEU A 94 8.37 -1.43 17.46
CA LEU A 94 8.55 -2.88 17.38
C LEU A 94 9.85 -3.37 18.02
N LYS A 95 10.80 -2.49 18.29
CA LYS A 95 12.07 -2.84 18.97
C LYS A 95 11.83 -3.58 20.29
N GLN A 96 10.74 -3.28 20.99
CA GLN A 96 10.35 -3.94 22.24
C GLN A 96 9.87 -5.38 22.05
N TYR A 97 9.40 -5.72 20.84
CA TYR A 97 8.78 -7.01 20.54
C TYR A 97 9.69 -7.94 19.74
N ASN A 98 10.53 -7.42 18.85
CA ASN A 98 11.39 -8.25 18.02
C ASN A 98 12.63 -7.48 17.53
N LYS A 99 13.79 -7.75 18.16
CA LYS A 99 15.08 -7.14 17.79
C LYS A 99 15.51 -7.44 16.36
N LEU A 100 15.19 -8.64 15.85
CA LEU A 100 15.56 -9.04 14.49
C LEU A 100 14.82 -8.21 13.43
N LEU A 101 13.52 -8.01 13.58
CA LEU A 101 12.73 -7.17 12.68
C LEU A 101 13.22 -5.72 12.70
N TRP A 102 13.61 -5.22 13.85
CA TRP A 102 14.18 -3.88 13.96
C TRP A 102 15.51 -3.73 13.21
N ILE A 103 16.40 -4.73 13.28
CA ILE A 103 17.68 -4.75 12.56
C ILE A 103 17.43 -4.81 11.05
N ILE A 104 16.52 -5.67 10.59
CA ILE A 104 16.15 -5.80 9.18
C ILE A 104 15.59 -4.48 8.66
N ASP A 105 14.69 -3.83 9.38
CA ASP A 105 14.15 -2.52 9.02
C ASP A 105 15.27 -1.47 8.89
N ARG A 106 16.16 -1.40 9.86
CA ARG A 106 17.24 -0.40 9.86
C ARG A 106 18.19 -0.57 8.66
N ILE A 107 18.48 -1.81 8.27
CA ILE A 107 19.32 -2.12 7.11
C ILE A 107 18.58 -1.84 5.80
N SER A 108 17.29 -2.16 5.72
CA SER A 108 16.49 -2.05 4.49
C SER A 108 15.99 -0.64 4.19
N ARG A 109 15.88 0.26 5.17
CA ARG A 109 15.37 1.64 5.00
C ARG A 109 15.98 2.42 3.84
N PRO A 110 17.30 2.37 3.57
CA PRO A 110 17.88 3.09 2.44
C PRO A 110 17.35 2.60 1.09
N PHE A 111 16.86 1.37 1.03
CA PHE A 111 16.43 0.68 -0.19
C PHE A 111 14.91 0.61 -0.37
N ILE A 112 14.13 0.81 0.71
CA ILE A 112 12.68 0.71 0.71
C ILE A 112 12.08 2.09 0.97
N LYS A 113 11.68 2.78 -0.10
CA LYS A 113 10.92 4.04 -0.03
C LYS A 113 9.55 3.82 -0.66
N TYR A 114 8.54 4.48 -0.13
CA TYR A 114 7.22 4.52 -0.76
C TYR A 114 7.29 5.36 -2.03
N GLN A 115 6.70 4.85 -3.05
CA GLN A 115 6.63 5.50 -4.36
C GLN A 115 5.31 6.23 -4.55
#